data_3b4722136ae8e187744366dae0e3e509
#
_entry.id   3b4722136ae8e187744366dae0e3e509
#
_cell.length_a   1.000
_cell.length_b   1.000
_cell.length_c   1.000
_cell.angle_alpha   90.00
_cell.angle_beta   90.00
_cell.angle_gamma   90.00
#
_symmetry.space_group_name_H-M   'P 1'
#
loop_
_entity.id
_entity.type
_entity.pdbx_description
1 polymer ?
#
loop_
_entity_poly.entity_id
_entity_poly.type
_entity_poly.pdbx_seq_one_letter_code
_entity_poly.pdbx_strand_id
1 'polypeptide(L)'
;GAQTCALPIFHSPVWLQPTPMEKLNYEKDFPYFASGGFINYCEYPCLQDNPKALEAVWDYAYNIGIGYLGTNTPIDHCFVCGFQGDFEPTDEGFKCPECGNCDPDKCNVTKRTCGYLGNPVQRPMVHGRHEEISHRVKHMSGETGHVTLADGSEREWFEEAK
;
A
#
# COMPACT_ATOMS: atom_id res chain seq x y z
N GLY A 1 16.38 14.69 -12.95
CA GLY A 1 15.26 13.91 -13.48
C GLY A 1 14.88 12.67 -12.68
N ALA A 2 15.80 12.01 -11.97
CA ALA A 2 15.50 10.78 -11.22
C ALA A 2 14.75 11.03 -9.90
N GLN A 3 14.79 12.21 -9.38
CA GLN A 3 14.14 12.57 -8.11
C GLN A 3 12.62 12.79 -8.23
N THR A 4 12.12 13.02 -9.42
CA THR A 4 10.67 13.25 -9.61
C THR A 4 9.84 11.97 -9.61
N CYS A 5 10.46 10.80 -9.67
CA CYS A 5 9.74 9.52 -9.56
C CYS A 5 9.39 9.12 -8.13
N ALA A 6 9.96 9.78 -7.11
CA ALA A 6 9.68 9.48 -5.71
C ALA A 6 8.42 10.18 -5.17
N LEU A 7 7.90 11.17 -5.88
CA LEU A 7 6.67 11.89 -5.50
C LEU A 7 5.60 11.65 -6.57
N PRO A 8 4.52 10.96 -6.25
CA PRO A 8 3.39 10.84 -7.15
C PRO A 8 2.80 12.23 -7.40
N ILE A 9 2.80 12.65 -8.66
CA ILE A 9 2.37 14.02 -9.05
C ILE A 9 0.86 14.19 -8.82
N PHE A 10 0.08 13.11 -8.89
CA PHE A 10 -1.38 13.10 -8.80
C PHE A 10 -1.92 12.17 -7.70
N HIS A 11 -1.07 11.71 -6.79
CA HIS A 11 -1.48 10.87 -5.66
C HIS A 11 -1.18 11.57 -4.35
N SER A 12 -1.88 11.18 -3.30
CA SER A 12 -1.49 11.56 -1.94
C SER A 12 -0.09 11.01 -1.62
N PRO A 13 0.76 11.78 -0.92
CA PRO A 13 2.06 11.29 -0.50
C PRO A 13 1.97 9.98 0.27
N VAL A 14 2.93 9.05 0.05
CA VAL A 14 2.92 7.70 0.61
C VAL A 14 3.02 7.65 2.14
N TRP A 15 3.47 8.72 2.77
CA TRP A 15 3.59 8.87 4.23
C TRP A 15 2.36 9.50 4.89
N LEU A 16 1.40 10.02 4.11
CA LEU A 16 0.11 10.44 4.64
C LEU A 16 -0.73 9.21 4.95
N GLN A 17 -1.46 9.29 6.05
CA GLN A 17 -2.31 8.19 6.54
C GLN A 17 -3.80 8.55 6.48
N PRO A 18 -4.35 8.84 5.28
CA PRO A 18 -5.79 8.95 5.12
C PRO A 18 -6.42 7.55 5.19
N THR A 19 -7.70 7.51 5.47
CA THR A 19 -8.48 6.30 5.20
C THR A 19 -8.55 6.04 3.69
N PRO A 20 -8.79 4.80 3.23
CA PRO A 20 -8.98 4.53 1.80
C PRO A 20 -10.09 5.40 1.18
N MET A 21 -11.18 5.63 1.91
CA MET A 21 -12.29 6.46 1.44
C MET A 21 -11.88 7.93 1.27
N GLU A 22 -11.19 8.51 2.25
CA GLU A 22 -10.67 9.86 2.16
C GLU A 22 -9.69 10.02 1.01
N LYS A 23 -8.77 9.04 0.87
CA LYS A 23 -7.79 9.01 -0.24
C LYS A 23 -8.49 8.97 -1.59
N LEU A 24 -9.42 8.05 -1.78
CA LEU A 24 -10.14 7.89 -3.04
C LEU A 24 -11.00 9.13 -3.35
N ASN A 25 -11.64 9.70 -2.35
CA ASN A 25 -12.43 10.92 -2.53
C ASN A 25 -11.55 12.13 -2.90
N TYR A 26 -10.34 12.22 -2.37
CA TYR A 26 -9.37 13.24 -2.76
C TYR A 26 -8.86 13.06 -4.19
N GLU A 27 -8.63 11.82 -4.61
CA GLU A 27 -8.00 11.51 -5.90
C GLU A 27 -9.00 11.31 -7.06
N LYS A 28 -10.31 11.20 -6.80
CA LYS A 28 -11.35 10.84 -7.79
C LYS A 28 -11.39 11.72 -9.04
N ASP A 29 -11.01 12.99 -8.91
CA ASP A 29 -11.07 13.95 -10.01
C ASP A 29 -9.77 14.01 -10.84
N PHE A 30 -8.68 13.45 -10.34
CA PHE A 30 -7.37 13.50 -11.01
C PHE A 30 -7.31 12.73 -12.35
N PRO A 31 -8.03 11.62 -12.55
CA PRO A 31 -8.08 10.92 -13.83
C PRO A 31 -8.46 11.82 -15.01
N TYR A 32 -9.29 12.82 -14.79
CA TYR A 32 -9.72 13.76 -15.84
C TYR A 32 -8.57 14.62 -16.38
N PHE A 33 -7.49 14.78 -15.62
CA PHE A 33 -6.31 15.56 -16.00
C PHE A 33 -5.15 14.70 -16.49
N ALA A 34 -5.29 13.38 -16.42
CA ALA A 34 -4.23 12.42 -16.74
C ALA A 34 -4.48 11.81 -18.13
N SER A 35 -3.93 12.41 -19.18
CA SER A 35 -4.08 11.95 -20.57
C SER A 35 -3.51 10.56 -20.84
N GLY A 36 -2.57 10.09 -20.00
CA GLY A 36 -1.93 8.77 -20.11
C GLY A 36 -2.63 7.66 -19.31
N GLY A 37 -3.74 7.97 -18.67
CA GLY A 37 -4.43 7.07 -17.73
C GLY A 37 -4.02 7.29 -16.28
N PHE A 38 -4.81 6.77 -15.37
CA PHE A 38 -4.64 6.92 -13.93
C PHE A 38 -5.12 5.67 -13.19
N ILE A 39 -4.38 5.24 -12.20
CA ILE A 39 -4.75 4.14 -11.32
C ILE A 39 -4.72 4.64 -9.88
N ASN A 40 -5.87 4.62 -9.20
CA ASN A 40 -5.92 4.89 -7.77
C ASN A 40 -5.40 3.68 -7.00
N TYR A 41 -4.54 3.87 -6.00
CA TYR A 41 -4.00 2.80 -5.18
C TYR A 41 -4.33 3.01 -3.72
N CYS A 42 -4.79 1.96 -3.07
CA CYS A 42 -4.88 1.89 -1.61
C CYS A 42 -3.92 0.83 -1.08
N GLU A 43 -3.26 1.17 0.02
CA GLU A 43 -2.33 0.29 0.73
C GLU A 43 -3.09 -0.42 1.86
N TYR A 44 -3.08 -1.74 1.84
CA TYR A 44 -3.79 -2.55 2.82
C TYR A 44 -2.82 -3.39 3.64
N PRO A 45 -3.15 -3.71 4.90
CA PRO A 45 -2.51 -4.79 5.63
C PRO A 45 -2.90 -6.15 5.01
N CYS A 46 -2.47 -7.25 5.60
CA CYS A 46 -2.99 -8.56 5.23
C CYS A 46 -4.48 -8.64 5.61
N LEU A 47 -5.35 -8.81 4.61
CA LEU A 47 -6.81 -8.87 4.78
C LEU A 47 -7.37 -10.28 4.52
N GLN A 48 -6.56 -11.32 4.64
CA GLN A 48 -6.99 -12.70 4.45
C GLN A 48 -8.19 -13.06 5.35
N ASP A 49 -8.16 -12.58 6.59
CA ASP A 49 -9.20 -12.86 7.57
C ASP A 49 -10.35 -11.84 7.57
N ASN A 50 -10.22 -10.76 6.80
CA ASN A 50 -11.25 -9.73 6.69
C ASN A 50 -11.47 -9.24 5.25
N PRO A 51 -11.94 -10.10 4.34
CA PRO A 51 -12.20 -9.71 2.94
C PRO A 51 -13.33 -8.69 2.80
N LYS A 52 -14.24 -8.61 3.78
CA LYS A 52 -15.34 -7.63 3.76
C LYS A 52 -14.88 -6.19 3.84
N ALA A 53 -13.76 -5.93 4.53
CA ALA A 53 -13.16 -4.60 4.54
C ALA A 53 -12.69 -4.17 3.14
N LEU A 54 -12.19 -5.11 2.37
CA LEU A 54 -11.81 -4.86 0.98
C LEU A 54 -13.02 -4.61 0.07
N GLU A 55 -14.08 -5.42 0.23
CA GLU A 55 -15.35 -5.23 -0.49
C GLU A 55 -15.93 -3.84 -0.23
N ALA A 56 -15.94 -3.39 1.03
CA ALA A 56 -16.45 -2.07 1.39
C ALA A 56 -15.70 -0.93 0.67
N VAL A 57 -14.37 -1.03 0.53
CA VAL A 57 -13.59 -0.05 -0.24
C VAL A 57 -13.91 -0.12 -1.72
N TRP A 58 -14.07 -1.29 -2.28
CA TRP A 58 -14.42 -1.46 -3.69
C TRP A 58 -15.81 -0.90 -4.01
N ASP A 59 -16.79 -1.17 -3.16
CA ASP A 59 -18.14 -0.62 -3.30
C ASP A 59 -18.12 0.91 -3.21
N TYR A 60 -17.37 1.45 -2.25
CA TYR A 60 -17.21 2.90 -2.15
C TYR A 60 -16.55 3.49 -3.39
N ALA A 61 -15.46 2.90 -3.87
CA ALA A 61 -14.76 3.34 -5.07
C ALA A 61 -15.68 3.34 -6.30
N TYR A 62 -16.46 2.28 -6.46
CA TYR A 62 -17.47 2.19 -7.53
C TYR A 62 -18.50 3.29 -7.43
N ASN A 63 -19.03 3.52 -6.23
CA ASN A 63 -20.08 4.53 -6.01
C ASN A 63 -19.63 5.97 -6.26
N ILE A 64 -18.35 6.30 -6.01
CA ILE A 64 -17.78 7.62 -6.28
C ILE A 64 -17.18 7.77 -7.69
N GLY A 65 -17.28 6.74 -8.53
CA GLY A 65 -16.87 6.77 -9.93
C GLY A 65 -15.37 6.55 -10.18
N ILE A 66 -14.66 5.84 -9.30
CA ILE A 66 -13.27 5.42 -9.56
C ILE A 66 -13.23 4.42 -10.71
N GLY A 67 -12.60 4.80 -11.83
CA GLY A 67 -12.55 3.96 -13.03
C GLY A 67 -11.51 2.84 -12.97
N TYR A 68 -10.44 2.99 -12.18
CA TYR A 68 -9.40 1.98 -12.02
C TYR A 68 -8.79 2.04 -10.63
N LEU A 69 -9.03 1.01 -9.83
CA LEU A 69 -8.52 0.85 -8.47
C LEU A 69 -7.50 -0.29 -8.40
N GLY A 70 -6.29 0.02 -7.94
CA GLY A 70 -5.27 -0.95 -7.59
C GLY A 70 -5.30 -1.26 -6.10
N THR A 71 -5.43 -2.55 -5.78
CA THR A 71 -5.38 -3.06 -4.41
C THR A 71 -3.95 -3.49 -4.10
N ASN A 72 -3.29 -2.85 -3.14
CA ASN A 72 -1.93 -3.17 -2.76
C ASN A 72 -1.89 -3.84 -1.38
N THR A 73 -1.77 -5.15 -1.37
CA THR A 73 -1.66 -5.98 -0.16
C THR A 73 -0.26 -6.55 -0.02
N PRO A 74 0.24 -6.82 1.20
CA PRO A 74 1.52 -7.50 1.41
C PRO A 74 1.48 -8.93 0.85
N ILE A 75 2.52 -9.29 0.10
CA ILE A 75 2.67 -10.62 -0.50
C ILE A 75 4.09 -11.18 -0.34
N ASP A 76 4.86 -10.65 0.60
CA ASP A 76 6.19 -11.17 0.89
C ASP A 76 6.10 -12.56 1.52
N HIS A 77 7.06 -13.42 1.23
CA HIS A 77 7.10 -14.79 1.73
C HIS A 77 8.49 -15.16 2.23
N CYS A 78 8.55 -15.74 3.43
CA CYS A 78 9.76 -16.29 4.02
C CYS A 78 9.81 -17.81 3.82
N PHE A 79 10.82 -18.31 3.13
CA PHE A 79 11.00 -19.75 2.91
C PHE A 79 11.58 -20.48 4.13
N VAL A 80 12.04 -19.74 5.15
CA VAL A 80 12.60 -20.33 6.38
C VAL A 80 11.50 -20.70 7.38
N CYS A 81 10.55 -19.79 7.65
CA CYS A 81 9.50 -19.99 8.64
C CYS A 81 8.09 -20.12 8.03
N GLY A 82 7.94 -19.89 6.72
CA GLY A 82 6.65 -19.92 6.04
C GLY A 82 5.80 -18.66 6.21
N PHE A 83 6.33 -17.61 6.85
CA PHE A 83 5.59 -16.34 7.02
C PHE A 83 5.17 -15.75 5.67
N GLN A 84 3.94 -15.28 5.60
CA GLN A 84 3.40 -14.52 4.48
C GLN A 84 2.82 -13.20 4.99
N GLY A 85 3.26 -12.09 4.42
CA GLY A 85 2.83 -10.77 4.88
C GLY A 85 3.76 -9.66 4.44
N ASP A 86 4.02 -8.71 5.31
CA ASP A 86 4.85 -7.54 5.03
C ASP A 86 6.21 -7.67 5.73
N PHE A 87 7.29 -7.67 4.94
CA PHE A 87 8.66 -7.66 5.47
C PHE A 87 9.04 -6.24 5.88
N GLU A 88 9.74 -6.14 7.00
CA GLU A 88 10.26 -4.89 7.52
C GLU A 88 11.42 -4.39 6.65
N PRO A 89 11.39 -3.15 6.15
CA PRO A 89 12.54 -2.56 5.48
C PRO A 89 13.65 -2.27 6.50
N THR A 90 14.89 -2.54 6.12
CA THR A 90 16.11 -2.23 6.88
C THR A 90 17.11 -1.53 5.99
N ASP A 91 18.18 -0.96 6.57
CA ASP A 91 19.22 -0.29 5.80
C ASP A 91 19.95 -1.24 4.83
N GLU A 92 19.96 -2.54 5.14
CA GLU A 92 20.65 -3.57 4.34
C GLU A 92 19.69 -4.37 3.43
N GLY A 93 18.38 -4.14 3.52
CA GLY A 93 17.39 -4.86 2.73
C GLY A 93 16.05 -5.05 3.45
N PHE A 94 15.57 -6.29 3.53
CA PHE A 94 14.30 -6.63 4.14
C PHE A 94 14.44 -7.76 5.14
N LYS A 95 13.68 -7.69 6.22
CA LYS A 95 13.70 -8.63 7.33
C LYS A 95 12.34 -9.25 7.52
N CYS A 96 12.30 -10.57 7.68
CA CYS A 96 11.09 -11.27 8.09
C CYS A 96 10.74 -10.90 9.54
N PRO A 97 9.52 -10.41 9.83
CA PRO A 97 9.13 -10.02 11.18
C PRO A 97 9.03 -11.22 12.14
N GLU A 98 8.76 -12.41 11.62
CA GLU A 98 8.55 -13.61 12.44
C GLU A 98 9.86 -14.27 12.89
N CYS A 99 10.78 -14.54 11.97
CA CYS A 99 12.02 -15.27 12.29
C CYS A 99 13.31 -14.44 12.15
N GLY A 100 13.19 -13.18 11.73
CA GLY A 100 14.33 -12.29 11.55
C GLY A 100 15.20 -12.62 10.33
N ASN A 101 14.77 -13.52 9.43
CA ASN A 101 15.52 -13.86 8.22
C ASN A 101 15.70 -12.64 7.32
N CYS A 102 16.97 -12.36 6.95
CA CYS A 102 17.34 -11.28 6.02
C CYS A 102 18.00 -11.81 4.74
N ASP A 103 18.10 -13.14 4.58
CA ASP A 103 18.75 -13.77 3.44
C ASP A 103 17.86 -13.62 2.19
N PRO A 104 18.29 -12.86 1.16
CA PRO A 104 17.48 -12.63 -0.03
C PRO A 104 17.21 -13.90 -0.86
N ASP A 105 18.04 -14.93 -0.71
CA ASP A 105 17.86 -16.22 -1.40
C ASP A 105 16.81 -17.11 -0.71
N LYS A 106 16.47 -16.77 0.54
CA LYS A 106 15.49 -17.49 1.36
C LYS A 106 14.20 -16.73 1.62
N CYS A 107 13.93 -15.73 0.81
CA CYS A 107 12.67 -15.00 0.85
C CYS A 107 12.28 -14.50 -0.54
N ASN A 108 10.98 -14.27 -0.71
CA ASN A 108 10.46 -13.53 -1.85
C ASN A 108 9.85 -12.23 -1.34
N VAL A 109 10.50 -11.12 -1.65
CA VAL A 109 10.02 -9.78 -1.27
C VAL A 109 9.47 -9.09 -2.49
N THR A 110 8.22 -8.66 -2.43
CA THR A 110 7.56 -7.96 -3.51
C THR A 110 6.96 -6.66 -3.00
N LYS A 111 7.53 -5.56 -3.41
CA LYS A 111 7.09 -4.22 -3.01
C LYS A 111 6.61 -3.42 -4.21
N ARG A 112 5.61 -2.60 -3.95
CA ARG A 112 5.19 -1.59 -4.90
C ARG A 112 5.95 -0.29 -4.64
N THR A 113 6.42 0.29 -5.72
CA THR A 113 6.95 1.65 -5.75
C THR A 113 6.25 2.43 -6.86
N CYS A 114 6.47 3.74 -6.96
CA CYS A 114 5.94 4.54 -8.05
C CYS A 114 6.29 3.91 -9.42
N GLY A 115 5.28 3.40 -10.11
CA GLY A 115 5.42 2.80 -11.45
C GLY A 115 6.10 1.44 -11.52
N TYR A 116 6.29 0.74 -10.38
CA TYR A 116 6.90 -0.59 -10.37
C TYR A 116 6.32 -1.48 -9.26
N LEU A 117 6.09 -2.75 -9.59
CA LEU A 117 5.77 -3.82 -8.66
C LEU A 117 6.76 -4.95 -8.88
N GLY A 118 7.48 -5.37 -7.84
CA GLY A 118 8.43 -6.46 -7.93
C GLY A 118 9.41 -6.52 -6.78
N ASN A 119 10.45 -7.36 -6.93
CA ASN A 119 11.46 -7.56 -5.90
C ASN A 119 12.50 -6.42 -5.92
N PRO A 120 12.55 -5.56 -4.90
CA PRO A 120 13.50 -4.45 -4.84
C PRO A 120 14.95 -4.91 -4.64
N VAL A 121 15.17 -6.13 -4.11
CA VAL A 121 16.52 -6.68 -3.91
C VAL A 121 17.14 -7.14 -5.23
N GLN A 122 16.32 -7.66 -6.14
CA GLN A 122 16.79 -8.17 -7.44
C GLN A 122 16.92 -7.09 -8.51
N ARG A 123 16.44 -5.89 -8.25
CA ARG A 123 16.48 -4.80 -9.21
C ARG A 123 17.17 -3.57 -8.62
N PRO A 124 18.21 -3.04 -9.30
CA PRO A 124 18.84 -1.79 -8.88
C PRO A 124 17.80 -0.66 -8.77
N MET A 125 17.72 -0.05 -7.60
CA MET A 125 16.83 1.06 -7.32
C MET A 125 17.64 2.28 -6.89
N VAL A 126 17.14 3.47 -7.25
CA VAL A 126 17.67 4.71 -6.72
C VAL A 126 17.27 4.86 -5.25
N HIS A 127 18.09 5.55 -4.46
CA HIS A 127 17.87 5.75 -3.02
C HIS A 127 16.45 6.23 -2.67
N GLY A 128 15.90 7.17 -3.42
CA GLY A 128 14.54 7.68 -3.18
C GLY A 128 13.42 6.62 -3.27
N ARG A 129 13.65 5.49 -3.91
CA ARG A 129 12.67 4.38 -3.91
C ARG A 129 12.73 3.54 -2.64
N HIS A 130 13.92 3.37 -2.07
CA HIS A 130 14.07 2.75 -0.75
C HIS A 130 13.40 3.62 0.32
N GLU A 131 13.60 4.93 0.27
CA GLU A 131 12.91 5.90 1.12
C GLU A 131 11.38 5.81 0.96
N GLU A 132 10.88 5.72 -0.27
CA GLU A 132 9.45 5.54 -0.53
C GLU A 132 8.91 4.27 0.15
N ILE A 133 9.61 3.14 0.04
CA ILE A 133 9.18 1.87 0.66
C ILE A 133 9.18 1.99 2.18
N SER A 134 10.22 2.56 2.78
CA SER A 134 10.37 2.66 4.23
C SER A 134 9.35 3.61 4.88
N HIS A 135 8.90 4.63 4.15
CA HIS A 135 7.92 5.61 4.64
C HIS A 135 6.48 5.32 4.19
N ARG A 136 6.25 4.23 3.45
CA ARG A 136 4.92 3.86 2.98
C ARG A 136 4.06 3.35 4.12
N VAL A 137 2.92 3.99 4.33
CA VAL A 137 1.96 3.64 5.37
C VAL A 137 0.79 2.82 4.81
N LYS A 138 0.14 2.06 5.67
CA LYS A 138 -1.14 1.41 5.36
C LYS A 138 -2.28 2.39 5.62
N HIS A 139 -3.33 2.28 4.82
CA HIS A 139 -4.51 3.14 4.95
C HIS A 139 -5.56 2.57 5.89
N MET A 140 -5.31 1.38 6.46
CA MET A 140 -6.18 0.74 7.45
C MET A 140 -5.38 -0.16 8.40
N SER A 141 -5.95 -0.46 9.58
CA SER A 141 -5.44 -1.48 10.50
C SER A 141 -5.95 -2.88 10.10
N GLY A 142 -5.09 -3.91 10.25
CA GLY A 142 -5.36 -5.25 9.69
C GLY A 142 -6.33 -6.12 10.48
N GLU A 143 -6.32 -5.99 11.80
CA GLU A 143 -6.90 -7.03 12.67
C GLU A 143 -8.36 -6.82 13.03
N THR A 144 -8.88 -5.60 12.98
CA THR A 144 -10.17 -5.27 13.61
C THR A 144 -11.22 -4.70 12.66
N GLY A 145 -10.92 -4.48 11.40
CA GLY A 145 -11.81 -3.75 10.50
C GLY A 145 -12.02 -2.29 10.90
N HIS A 146 -11.16 -1.76 11.77
CA HIS A 146 -11.15 -0.36 12.16
C HIS A 146 -10.22 0.45 11.26
N VAL A 147 -10.61 1.70 11.03
CA VAL A 147 -9.81 2.69 10.32
C VAL A 147 -9.32 3.69 11.35
N THR A 148 -8.02 3.94 11.35
CA THR A 148 -7.47 5.06 12.10
C THR A 148 -7.55 6.31 11.24
N LEU A 149 -8.33 7.29 11.69
CA LEU A 149 -8.46 8.58 11.02
C LEU A 149 -7.21 9.45 11.25
N ALA A 150 -7.06 10.49 10.44
CA ALA A 150 -5.94 11.44 10.56
C ALA A 150 -5.88 12.16 11.91
N ASP A 151 -6.98 12.22 12.67
CA ASP A 151 -7.06 12.76 14.02
C ASP A 151 -6.73 11.74 15.12
N GLY A 152 -6.36 10.50 14.74
CA GLY A 152 -6.04 9.40 15.64
C GLY A 152 -7.26 8.67 16.20
N SER A 153 -8.48 9.03 15.80
CA SER A 153 -9.69 8.29 16.16
C SER A 153 -9.83 7.03 15.31
N GLU A 154 -10.47 5.99 15.89
CA GLU A 154 -10.78 4.74 15.19
C GLU A 154 -12.27 4.68 14.87
N ARG A 155 -12.61 4.21 13.68
CA ARG A 155 -13.98 3.94 13.26
C ARG A 155 -14.12 2.55 12.67
N GLU A 156 -15.30 1.95 12.82
CA GLU A 156 -15.63 0.71 12.13
C GLU A 156 -15.89 0.97 10.64
N TRP A 157 -15.31 0.13 9.81
CA TRP A 157 -15.38 0.22 8.35
C TRP A 157 -16.78 0.31 7.76
N PHE A 158 -17.74 -0.30 8.44
CA PHE A 158 -19.09 -0.47 7.94
C PHE A 158 -19.98 0.76 8.15
N GLU A 159 -19.55 1.75 8.93
CA GLU A 159 -20.34 2.96 9.15
C GLU A 159 -20.18 4.00 8.04
N GLU A 160 -19.06 3.99 7.32
CA GLU A 160 -18.77 4.97 6.25
C GLU A 160 -19.20 4.50 4.85
N ALA A 161 -19.49 3.22 4.65
CA ALA A 161 -19.97 2.66 3.38
C ALA A 161 -21.51 2.77 3.20
N LYS A 162 -22.20 3.43 4.11
CA LYS A 162 -23.64 3.75 4.02
C LYS A 162 -23.80 5.23 3.67
#